data_979115ab3a382e33a8f5ca4a728cd602
#
_entry.id   979115ab3a382e33a8f5ca4a728cd602
#
_cell.length_a   1.000
_cell.length_b   1.000
_cell.length_c   1.000
_cell.angle_alpha   90.00
_cell.angle_beta   90.00
_cell.angle_gamma   90.00
#
_symmetry.space_group_name_H-M   'P 1'
#
loop_
_entity.id
_entity.type
_entity.pdbx_description
1 polymer ?
#
loop_
_entity_poly.entity_id
_entity_poly.type
_entity_poly.pdbx_seq_one_letter_code
_entity_poly.pdbx_strand_id
1 'polypeptide(L)'
;MYNEFLEKTEYVDYDDPAIKSLAERLEAESSDEISLIRNTYYFVRDEIKHSWDVQDRRVTVSASDTLREGVGICWAKANLLAALLRANGIPVGFSYQRLTLGDTPDTGYCIHAMNTIYVSGFGKWIRLDARGNKEGVNAEFSTDEEILAFYIKSEGEIDYHDNHSYPDYGLMKVVEESTDAIDMYLHHLPDQLTYSVTYKIASLDDMELLMSSRLEMLKVVNNLDYTYEYSDEIVKSSREYFEKGDHTTVLAMDGKRVIGCASICYMYIMPTFDHPTGKRARLMNVYTMKEWQRRGIAKKMVSMLTDEARKRGVTEISLDATEEGRPLYEKLGYVPSKEGMVFLLK
;
A
#
# COMPACT_ATOMS: atom_id res chain seq x y z
N MET A 1 -12.68 6.00 -5.72
CA MET A 1 -12.97 5.30 -4.46
C MET A 1 -11.94 4.21 -4.13
N TYR A 2 -11.11 3.75 -5.11
CA TYR A 2 -10.06 2.72 -4.94
C TYR A 2 -8.75 3.16 -5.58
N ASN A 3 -8.34 4.41 -5.34
CA ASN A 3 -7.21 5.06 -6.00
C ASN A 3 -5.87 4.38 -5.69
N GLU A 4 -5.72 3.94 -4.44
CA GLU A 4 -4.55 3.21 -3.96
C GLU A 4 -4.34 1.88 -4.71
N PHE A 5 -5.42 1.33 -5.29
CA PHE A 5 -5.38 0.10 -6.10
C PHE A 5 -5.13 0.36 -7.59
N LEU A 6 -4.92 1.62 -7.97
CA LEU A 6 -4.53 2.06 -9.32
C LEU A 6 -3.11 2.64 -9.36
N GLU A 7 -2.44 2.75 -8.20
CA GLU A 7 -1.11 3.36 -8.12
C GLU A 7 -0.04 2.51 -8.83
N LYS A 8 0.87 3.23 -9.47
CA LYS A 8 2.14 2.68 -9.95
C LYS A 8 3.08 2.48 -8.76
N THR A 9 3.83 1.39 -8.79
CA THR A 9 4.90 1.13 -7.84
C THR A 9 6.14 0.66 -8.56
N GLU A 10 7.27 0.48 -7.87
CA GLU A 10 8.48 -0.10 -8.44
C GLU A 10 8.29 -1.55 -8.90
N TYR A 11 7.29 -2.25 -8.36
CA TYR A 11 6.97 -3.64 -8.73
C TYR A 11 5.83 -3.74 -9.75
N VAL A 12 4.95 -2.73 -9.75
CA VAL A 12 3.80 -2.62 -10.65
C VAL A 12 4.05 -1.43 -11.57
N ASP A 13 5.07 -1.55 -12.40
CA ASP A 13 5.63 -0.52 -13.27
C ASP A 13 4.88 -0.42 -14.60
N TYR A 14 3.57 -0.22 -14.52
CA TYR A 14 2.68 -0.22 -15.69
C TYR A 14 2.93 0.90 -16.70
N ASP A 15 3.79 1.89 -16.40
CA ASP A 15 4.25 2.90 -17.35
C ASP A 15 5.40 2.42 -18.25
N ASP A 16 5.93 1.21 -18.03
CA ASP A 16 6.87 0.57 -18.94
C ASP A 16 6.24 0.44 -20.35
N PRO A 17 6.97 0.76 -21.43
CA PRO A 17 6.43 0.72 -22.80
C PRO A 17 5.91 -0.65 -23.22
N ALA A 18 6.53 -1.76 -22.80
CA ALA A 18 6.10 -3.10 -23.13
C ALA A 18 4.80 -3.48 -22.40
N ILE A 19 4.67 -3.10 -21.14
CA ILE A 19 3.45 -3.27 -20.34
C ILE A 19 2.30 -2.49 -20.97
N LYS A 20 2.50 -1.20 -21.31
CA LYS A 20 1.49 -0.38 -21.95
C LYS A 20 1.02 -0.98 -23.28
N SER A 21 1.95 -1.35 -24.15
CA SER A 21 1.64 -1.93 -25.45
C SER A 21 0.84 -3.23 -25.34
N LEU A 22 1.16 -4.07 -24.34
CA LEU A 22 0.42 -5.29 -24.09
C LEU A 22 -0.97 -5.00 -23.50
N ALA A 23 -1.08 -4.06 -22.56
CA ALA A 23 -2.34 -3.67 -21.97
C ALA A 23 -3.32 -3.09 -23.02
N GLU A 24 -2.85 -2.20 -23.88
CA GLU A 24 -3.62 -1.64 -25.01
C GLU A 24 -4.08 -2.73 -26.00
N ARG A 25 -3.21 -3.72 -26.29
CA ARG A 25 -3.59 -4.85 -27.15
C ARG A 25 -4.68 -5.71 -26.52
N LEU A 26 -4.55 -6.06 -25.23
CA LEU A 26 -5.55 -6.86 -24.52
C LEU A 26 -6.88 -6.12 -24.40
N GLU A 27 -6.86 -4.79 -24.20
CA GLU A 27 -8.05 -3.96 -24.24
C GLU A 27 -8.73 -4.00 -25.62
N ALA A 28 -7.96 -3.81 -26.69
CA ALA A 28 -8.48 -3.85 -28.09
C ALA A 28 -9.06 -5.21 -28.48
N GLU A 29 -8.57 -6.31 -27.89
CA GLU A 29 -9.06 -7.68 -28.09
C GLU A 29 -10.28 -8.03 -27.20
N SER A 30 -10.73 -7.08 -26.35
CA SER A 30 -11.78 -7.31 -25.37
C SER A 30 -13.03 -6.47 -25.70
N SER A 31 -14.21 -7.02 -25.43
CA SER A 31 -15.50 -6.38 -25.73
C SER A 31 -16.05 -5.54 -24.56
N ASP A 32 -15.60 -5.83 -23.35
CA ASP A 32 -16.04 -5.22 -22.10
C ASP A 32 -15.01 -5.45 -20.98
N GLU A 33 -15.25 -4.84 -19.80
CA GLU A 33 -14.39 -4.95 -18.62
C GLU A 33 -14.13 -6.40 -18.21
N ILE A 34 -15.18 -7.23 -18.21
CA ILE A 34 -15.07 -8.63 -17.76
C ILE A 34 -14.21 -9.44 -18.73
N SER A 35 -14.39 -9.25 -20.04
CA SER A 35 -13.57 -9.91 -21.04
C SER A 35 -12.10 -9.43 -20.99
N LEU A 36 -11.87 -8.15 -20.71
CA LEU A 36 -10.52 -7.62 -20.51
C LEU A 36 -9.84 -8.26 -19.29
N ILE A 37 -10.50 -8.30 -18.14
CA ILE A 37 -9.97 -8.95 -16.94
C ILE A 37 -9.66 -10.42 -17.22
N ARG A 38 -10.60 -11.14 -17.86
CA ARG A 38 -10.43 -12.55 -18.20
C ARG A 38 -9.29 -12.78 -19.16
N ASN A 39 -9.18 -12.02 -20.25
CA ASN A 39 -8.12 -12.17 -21.25
C ASN A 39 -6.74 -11.88 -20.64
N THR A 40 -6.64 -10.83 -19.82
CA THR A 40 -5.42 -10.47 -19.08
C THR A 40 -5.02 -11.57 -18.10
N TYR A 41 -5.99 -12.09 -17.34
CA TYR A 41 -5.77 -13.19 -16.41
C TYR A 41 -5.21 -14.43 -17.12
N TYR A 42 -5.85 -14.87 -18.23
CA TYR A 42 -5.39 -16.02 -18.96
C TYR A 42 -4.02 -15.80 -19.60
N PHE A 43 -3.75 -14.60 -20.12
CA PHE A 43 -2.42 -14.26 -20.60
C PHE A 43 -1.35 -14.48 -19.50
N VAL A 44 -1.54 -13.91 -18.33
CA VAL A 44 -0.56 -14.04 -17.23
C VAL A 44 -0.48 -15.49 -16.74
N ARG A 45 -1.62 -16.17 -16.61
CA ARG A 45 -1.65 -17.57 -16.15
C ARG A 45 -0.91 -18.51 -17.08
N ASP A 46 -1.13 -18.39 -18.39
CA ASP A 46 -0.76 -19.42 -19.37
C ASP A 46 0.54 -19.08 -20.12
N GLU A 47 0.77 -17.81 -20.49
CA GLU A 47 1.93 -17.40 -21.26
C GLU A 47 3.18 -17.16 -20.37
N ILE A 48 2.99 -16.72 -19.12
CA ILE A 48 4.08 -16.55 -18.16
C ILE A 48 4.26 -17.84 -17.36
N LYS A 49 5.39 -18.51 -17.55
CA LYS A 49 5.65 -19.78 -16.88
C LYS A 49 5.98 -19.59 -15.40
N HIS A 50 5.55 -20.51 -14.54
CA HIS A 50 5.94 -20.47 -13.14
C HIS A 50 7.37 -21.02 -12.98
N SER A 51 8.29 -20.24 -12.40
CA SER A 51 9.74 -20.56 -12.34
C SER A 51 10.01 -21.95 -11.77
N TRP A 52 9.33 -22.33 -10.68
CA TRP A 52 9.48 -23.65 -10.09
C TRP A 52 9.04 -24.79 -11.01
N ASP A 53 7.94 -24.61 -11.74
CA ASP A 53 7.38 -25.69 -12.57
C ASP A 53 8.25 -26.00 -13.80
N VAL A 54 8.90 -24.98 -14.35
CA VAL A 54 9.82 -25.14 -15.49
C VAL A 54 11.29 -25.18 -15.09
N GLN A 55 11.59 -25.15 -13.77
CA GLN A 55 12.94 -25.17 -13.20
C GLN A 55 13.84 -24.04 -13.75
N ASP A 56 13.24 -22.86 -13.95
CA ASP A 56 13.97 -21.68 -14.42
C ASP A 56 14.62 -20.94 -13.25
N ARG A 57 15.89 -20.62 -13.38
CA ARG A 57 16.68 -19.97 -12.31
C ARG A 57 16.61 -18.44 -12.33
N ARG A 58 16.03 -17.84 -13.39
CA ARG A 58 15.92 -16.40 -13.50
C ARG A 58 14.98 -15.87 -12.40
N VAL A 59 15.43 -14.79 -11.76
CA VAL A 59 14.62 -14.05 -10.79
C VAL A 59 14.00 -12.85 -11.50
N THR A 60 12.70 -12.67 -11.35
CA THR A 60 11.95 -11.52 -11.88
C THR A 60 11.27 -10.79 -10.74
N VAL A 61 11.40 -9.48 -10.69
CA VAL A 61 10.97 -8.64 -9.58
C VAL A 61 9.76 -7.80 -9.99
N SER A 62 9.93 -6.94 -11.00
CA SER A 62 8.87 -6.06 -11.48
C SER A 62 7.96 -6.73 -12.52
N ALA A 63 6.85 -6.08 -12.82
CA ALA A 63 5.94 -6.51 -13.88
C ALA A 63 6.65 -6.52 -15.25
N SER A 64 7.43 -5.49 -15.57
CA SER A 64 8.19 -5.41 -16.83
C SER A 64 9.26 -6.48 -16.93
N ASP A 65 9.97 -6.80 -15.83
CA ASP A 65 10.90 -7.93 -15.78
C ASP A 65 10.21 -9.26 -16.08
N THR A 66 9.07 -9.48 -15.43
CA THR A 66 8.28 -10.71 -15.57
C THR A 66 7.76 -10.89 -16.99
N LEU A 67 7.30 -9.81 -17.62
CA LEU A 67 6.86 -9.83 -19.02
C LEU A 67 8.04 -10.11 -19.97
N ARG A 68 9.16 -9.43 -19.77
CA ARG A 68 10.36 -9.58 -20.62
C ARG A 68 10.92 -10.99 -20.58
N GLU A 69 11.01 -11.57 -19.40
CA GLU A 69 11.60 -12.90 -19.20
C GLU A 69 10.61 -14.05 -19.47
N GLY A 70 9.29 -13.79 -19.48
CA GLY A 70 8.25 -14.79 -19.70
C GLY A 70 8.15 -15.84 -18.59
N VAL A 71 8.72 -15.57 -17.43
CA VAL A 71 8.78 -16.48 -16.28
C VAL A 71 8.75 -15.70 -14.96
N GLY A 72 8.22 -16.31 -13.92
CA GLY A 72 8.21 -15.71 -12.58
C GLY A 72 7.53 -16.64 -11.56
N ILE A 73 7.81 -16.43 -10.28
CA ILE A 73 7.05 -17.05 -9.20
C ILE A 73 5.68 -16.36 -9.04
N CYS A 74 4.79 -16.91 -8.23
CA CYS A 74 3.44 -16.37 -8.03
C CYS A 74 3.44 -14.87 -7.68
N TRP A 75 4.42 -14.37 -6.90
CA TRP A 75 4.53 -12.96 -6.52
C TRP A 75 4.80 -12.05 -7.73
N ALA A 76 5.74 -12.44 -8.59
CA ALA A 76 6.08 -11.70 -9.81
C ALA A 76 4.95 -11.74 -10.84
N LYS A 77 4.26 -12.88 -10.98
CA LYS A 77 3.07 -13.00 -11.83
C LYS A 77 1.91 -12.14 -11.32
N ALA A 78 1.72 -12.04 -10.00
CA ALA A 78 0.74 -11.14 -9.41
C ALA A 78 1.07 -9.66 -9.68
N ASN A 79 2.36 -9.26 -9.66
CA ASN A 79 2.79 -7.92 -10.05
C ASN A 79 2.44 -7.62 -11.51
N LEU A 80 2.67 -8.57 -12.42
CA LEU A 80 2.36 -8.40 -13.84
C LEU A 80 0.84 -8.29 -14.10
N LEU A 81 0.02 -9.14 -13.45
CA LEU A 81 -1.44 -9.05 -13.58
C LEU A 81 -1.96 -7.69 -13.09
N ALA A 82 -1.43 -7.23 -11.95
CA ALA A 82 -1.76 -5.91 -11.42
C ALA A 82 -1.35 -4.78 -12.38
N ALA A 83 -0.16 -4.84 -12.96
CA ALA A 83 0.32 -3.83 -13.89
C ALA A 83 -0.54 -3.71 -15.15
N LEU A 84 -0.85 -4.82 -15.78
CA LEU A 84 -1.66 -4.85 -17.01
C LEU A 84 -3.09 -4.34 -16.79
N LEU A 85 -3.72 -4.70 -15.68
CA LEU A 85 -5.08 -4.24 -15.37
C LEU A 85 -5.11 -2.78 -14.88
N ARG A 86 -4.14 -2.37 -14.04
CA ARG A 86 -4.05 -0.96 -13.59
C ARG A 86 -3.75 -0.01 -14.75
N ALA A 87 -2.95 -0.43 -15.75
CA ALA A 87 -2.73 0.35 -16.97
C ALA A 87 -4.04 0.68 -17.70
N ASN A 88 -5.05 -0.18 -17.59
CA ASN A 88 -6.39 -0.01 -18.15
C ASN A 88 -7.41 0.55 -17.14
N GLY A 89 -6.94 1.13 -16.04
CA GLY A 89 -7.79 1.78 -15.04
C GLY A 89 -8.64 0.83 -14.18
N ILE A 90 -8.32 -0.47 -14.14
CA ILE A 90 -9.01 -1.46 -13.31
C ILE A 90 -8.29 -1.57 -11.97
N PRO A 91 -8.97 -1.32 -10.83
CA PRO A 91 -8.36 -1.43 -9.51
C PRO A 91 -7.97 -2.88 -9.18
N VAL A 92 -6.70 -3.10 -8.84
CA VAL A 92 -6.15 -4.42 -8.49
C VAL A 92 -5.39 -4.35 -7.18
N GLY A 93 -5.65 -5.31 -6.32
CA GLY A 93 -4.92 -5.54 -5.08
C GLY A 93 -4.19 -6.87 -5.05
N PHE A 94 -3.61 -7.16 -3.89
CA PHE A 94 -2.90 -8.40 -3.58
C PHE A 94 -3.56 -9.08 -2.41
N SER A 95 -3.69 -10.40 -2.49
CA SER A 95 -4.16 -11.28 -1.43
C SER A 95 -3.20 -12.46 -1.31
N TYR A 96 -3.17 -13.08 -0.14
CA TYR A 96 -2.15 -14.08 0.18
C TYR A 96 -2.75 -15.29 0.86
N GLN A 97 -2.04 -16.41 0.74
CA GLN A 97 -2.27 -17.62 1.52
C GLN A 97 -0.95 -18.09 2.11
N ARG A 98 -0.97 -18.57 3.34
CA ARG A 98 0.11 -19.36 3.91
C ARG A 98 -0.21 -20.83 3.66
N LEU A 99 0.65 -21.50 2.91
CA LEU A 99 0.43 -22.87 2.46
C LEU A 99 1.62 -23.76 2.87
N THR A 100 1.40 -25.03 3.02
CA THR A 100 2.49 -26.01 3.15
C THR A 100 3.34 -26.06 1.87
N LEU A 101 4.65 -26.20 2.00
CA LEU A 101 5.56 -26.36 0.85
C LEU A 101 5.36 -27.68 0.11
N GLY A 102 4.97 -28.72 0.85
CA GLY A 102 4.62 -30.05 0.37
C GLY A 102 3.26 -30.48 0.88
N ASP A 103 3.05 -31.79 1.00
CA ASP A 103 1.74 -32.34 1.35
C ASP A 103 1.41 -32.29 2.84
N THR A 104 2.39 -32.02 3.70
CA THR A 104 2.26 -32.07 5.17
C THR A 104 2.95 -30.90 5.87
N PRO A 105 2.50 -30.51 7.08
CA PRO A 105 3.06 -29.37 7.82
C PRO A 105 4.55 -29.46 8.17
N ASP A 106 5.10 -30.67 8.28
CA ASP A 106 6.52 -30.90 8.56
C ASP A 106 7.44 -30.51 7.41
N THR A 107 6.91 -30.29 6.20
CA THR A 107 7.66 -29.76 5.06
C THR A 107 7.90 -28.25 5.16
N GLY A 108 7.32 -27.56 6.13
CA GLY A 108 7.36 -26.11 6.27
C GLY A 108 6.25 -25.40 5.49
N TYR A 109 6.29 -24.09 5.50
CA TYR A 109 5.27 -23.25 4.88
C TYR A 109 5.89 -22.19 3.97
N CYS A 110 5.07 -21.67 3.06
CA CYS A 110 5.42 -20.53 2.22
C CYS A 110 4.21 -19.61 2.04
N ILE A 111 4.47 -18.39 1.59
CA ILE A 111 3.41 -17.45 1.23
C ILE A 111 3.15 -17.54 -0.28
N HIS A 112 1.92 -17.85 -0.62
CA HIS A 112 1.38 -17.79 -1.98
C HIS A 112 0.69 -16.44 -2.20
N ALA A 113 0.88 -15.83 -3.39
CA ALA A 113 0.24 -14.58 -3.75
C ALA A 113 -0.72 -14.76 -4.92
N MET A 114 -1.80 -14.01 -4.85
CA MET A 114 -2.82 -13.87 -5.87
C MET A 114 -3.32 -12.41 -5.91
N ASN A 115 -4.19 -12.08 -6.83
CA ASN A 115 -4.74 -10.73 -6.95
C ASN A 115 -6.21 -10.66 -6.54
N THR A 116 -6.61 -9.49 -6.03
CA THR A 116 -8.00 -9.06 -5.94
C THR A 116 -8.25 -8.05 -7.04
N ILE A 117 -9.36 -8.16 -7.75
CA ILE A 117 -9.75 -7.27 -8.84
C ILE A 117 -11.13 -6.70 -8.55
N TYR A 118 -11.27 -5.38 -8.65
CA TYR A 118 -12.57 -4.73 -8.52
C TYR A 118 -13.29 -4.76 -9.87
N VAL A 119 -14.44 -5.43 -9.91
CA VAL A 119 -15.30 -5.50 -11.10
C VAL A 119 -16.39 -4.44 -10.98
N SER A 120 -16.27 -3.36 -11.76
CA SER A 120 -17.14 -2.19 -11.63
C SER A 120 -18.60 -2.51 -11.94
N GLY A 121 -18.84 -3.36 -12.94
CA GLY A 121 -20.18 -3.80 -13.33
C GLY A 121 -20.95 -4.56 -12.23
N PHE A 122 -20.25 -5.14 -11.26
CA PHE A 122 -20.85 -5.85 -10.12
C PHE A 122 -20.67 -5.12 -8.78
N GLY A 123 -19.83 -4.07 -8.74
CA GLY A 123 -19.53 -3.32 -7.53
C GLY A 123 -18.83 -4.16 -6.46
N LYS A 124 -18.09 -5.22 -6.84
CA LYS A 124 -17.44 -6.15 -5.90
C LYS A 124 -16.02 -6.49 -6.28
N TRP A 125 -15.24 -6.90 -5.28
CA TRP A 125 -13.92 -7.50 -5.45
C TRP A 125 -14.06 -9.00 -5.69
N ILE A 126 -13.26 -9.55 -6.62
CA ILE A 126 -13.06 -10.98 -6.85
C ILE A 126 -11.59 -11.32 -6.65
N ARG A 127 -11.27 -12.55 -6.27
CA ARG A 127 -9.88 -13.03 -6.23
C ARG A 127 -9.57 -13.89 -7.46
N LEU A 128 -8.42 -13.67 -8.07
CA LEU A 128 -7.91 -14.42 -9.21
C LEU A 128 -6.47 -14.85 -8.96
N ASP A 129 -6.19 -16.11 -9.23
CA ASP A 129 -4.89 -16.74 -9.03
C ASP A 129 -4.23 -17.07 -10.38
N ALA A 130 -3.33 -16.20 -10.82
CA ALA A 130 -2.63 -16.35 -12.11
C ALA A 130 -1.34 -17.20 -12.01
N ARG A 131 -1.21 -18.04 -10.98
CA ARG A 131 0.00 -18.86 -10.79
C ARG A 131 0.34 -19.74 -11.98
N GLY A 132 -0.65 -20.28 -12.65
CA GLY A 132 -0.50 -21.25 -13.73
C GLY A 132 -1.00 -22.64 -13.32
N ASN A 133 -1.58 -23.35 -14.31
CA ASN A 133 -2.15 -24.68 -14.11
C ASN A 133 -1.12 -25.77 -14.37
N LYS A 134 -1.23 -26.88 -13.64
CA LYS A 134 -0.50 -28.13 -13.82
C LYS A 134 -1.28 -29.28 -13.21
N GLU A 135 -0.78 -30.50 -13.28
CA GLU A 135 -1.41 -31.63 -12.62
C GLU A 135 -1.61 -31.37 -11.12
N GLY A 136 -2.83 -31.48 -10.65
CA GLY A 136 -3.23 -31.20 -9.25
C GLY A 136 -3.40 -29.71 -8.90
N VAL A 137 -3.18 -28.78 -9.83
CA VAL A 137 -3.36 -27.34 -9.66
C VAL A 137 -4.22 -26.79 -10.78
N ASN A 138 -5.40 -26.27 -10.45
CA ASN A 138 -6.35 -25.76 -11.44
C ASN A 138 -6.99 -24.47 -10.93
N ALA A 139 -6.52 -23.31 -11.44
CA ALA A 139 -7.11 -22.01 -11.20
C ALA A 139 -7.80 -21.51 -12.47
N GLU A 140 -9.02 -20.99 -12.33
CA GLU A 140 -9.83 -20.52 -13.45
C GLU A 140 -10.43 -19.15 -13.17
N PHE A 141 -10.72 -18.41 -14.24
CA PHE A 141 -11.45 -17.15 -14.15
C PHE A 141 -12.94 -17.45 -13.85
N SER A 142 -13.43 -16.84 -12.78
CA SER A 142 -14.86 -16.81 -12.47
C SER A 142 -15.23 -15.50 -11.76
N THR A 143 -16.43 -15.02 -12.01
CA THR A 143 -17.03 -13.88 -11.30
C THR A 143 -17.97 -14.32 -10.19
N ASP A 144 -18.35 -15.58 -10.14
CA ASP A 144 -19.37 -16.10 -9.25
C ASP A 144 -18.78 -16.85 -8.04
N GLU A 145 -17.71 -17.58 -8.28
CA GLU A 145 -17.02 -18.39 -7.26
C GLU A 145 -15.49 -18.21 -7.39
N GLU A 146 -14.76 -18.51 -6.32
CA GLU A 146 -13.31 -18.52 -6.34
C GLU A 146 -12.78 -19.87 -6.79
N ILE A 147 -12.02 -19.90 -7.92
CA ILE A 147 -11.34 -21.11 -8.40
C ILE A 147 -9.84 -20.85 -8.36
N LEU A 148 -9.27 -21.01 -7.17
CA LEU A 148 -7.88 -20.72 -6.86
C LEU A 148 -6.99 -21.95 -7.10
N ALA A 149 -5.69 -21.73 -7.27
CA ALA A 149 -4.70 -22.79 -7.43
C ALA A 149 -4.62 -23.71 -6.21
N PHE A 150 -4.86 -23.15 -5.02
CA PHE A 150 -4.78 -23.87 -3.76
C PHE A 150 -5.94 -23.51 -2.84
N TYR A 151 -6.33 -24.49 -2.03
CA TYR A 151 -7.33 -24.35 -0.96
C TYR A 151 -6.69 -24.75 0.36
N ILE A 152 -7.11 -24.13 1.45
CA ILE A 152 -6.65 -24.47 2.80
C ILE A 152 -7.07 -25.88 3.13
N LYS A 153 -6.12 -26.76 3.46
CA LYS A 153 -6.34 -28.18 3.74
C LYS A 153 -5.64 -28.68 5.01
N SER A 154 -4.49 -28.09 5.33
CA SER A 154 -3.61 -28.58 6.39
C SER A 154 -3.61 -27.65 7.59
N GLU A 155 -3.28 -28.21 8.76
CA GLU A 155 -3.09 -27.41 9.98
C GLU A 155 -1.98 -26.38 9.75
N GLY A 156 -2.20 -25.16 10.23
CA GLY A 156 -1.26 -24.05 10.09
C GLY A 156 -1.30 -23.31 8.74
N GLU A 157 -2.05 -23.79 7.76
CA GLU A 157 -2.36 -23.03 6.56
C GLU A 157 -3.38 -21.91 6.88
N ILE A 158 -3.23 -20.74 6.24
CA ILE A 158 -4.05 -19.56 6.49
C ILE A 158 -4.44 -18.93 5.16
N ASP A 159 -5.72 -18.61 5.00
CA ASP A 159 -6.19 -17.72 3.95
C ASP A 159 -6.31 -16.30 4.52
N TYR A 160 -5.47 -15.37 4.04
CA TYR A 160 -5.52 -13.98 4.46
C TYR A 160 -6.55 -13.26 3.60
N HIS A 161 -7.66 -12.85 4.20
CA HIS A 161 -8.74 -12.16 3.49
C HIS A 161 -8.50 -10.65 3.33
N ASP A 162 -7.36 -10.14 3.79
CA ASP A 162 -6.99 -8.75 3.60
C ASP A 162 -6.70 -8.47 2.12
N ASN A 163 -7.09 -7.27 1.68
CA ASN A 163 -6.83 -6.77 0.35
C ASN A 163 -5.78 -5.65 0.44
N HIS A 164 -4.61 -5.86 -0.15
CA HIS A 164 -3.49 -4.94 -0.09
C HIS A 164 -3.31 -4.25 -1.44
N SER A 165 -3.19 -2.93 -1.44
CA SER A 165 -2.94 -2.17 -2.67
C SER A 165 -1.48 -2.25 -3.15
N TYR A 166 -0.59 -2.77 -2.32
CA TYR A 166 0.85 -2.92 -2.56
C TYR A 166 1.28 -4.37 -2.27
N PRO A 167 2.20 -4.97 -3.04
CA PRO A 167 2.73 -6.29 -2.71
C PRO A 167 3.48 -6.26 -1.38
N ASP A 168 3.43 -7.38 -0.62
CA ASP A 168 4.09 -7.47 0.68
C ASP A 168 5.59 -7.19 0.56
N TYR A 169 6.08 -6.25 1.37
CA TYR A 169 7.47 -5.81 1.31
C TYR A 169 8.47 -6.92 1.62
N GLY A 170 8.16 -7.77 2.58
CA GLY A 170 9.06 -8.87 2.94
C GLY A 170 9.24 -9.88 1.80
N LEU A 171 8.14 -10.16 1.08
CA LEU A 171 8.19 -11.02 -0.11
C LEU A 171 9.03 -10.37 -1.23
N MET A 172 8.79 -9.09 -1.49
CA MET A 172 9.53 -8.39 -2.54
C MET A 172 11.02 -8.26 -2.21
N LYS A 173 11.36 -8.04 -0.94
CA LYS A 173 12.75 -8.00 -0.50
C LYS A 173 13.47 -9.34 -0.72
N VAL A 174 12.82 -10.46 -0.46
CA VAL A 174 13.39 -11.78 -0.74
C VAL A 174 13.68 -11.95 -2.22
N VAL A 175 12.78 -11.50 -3.10
CA VAL A 175 13.00 -11.56 -4.55
C VAL A 175 14.15 -10.64 -4.98
N GLU A 176 14.21 -9.39 -4.48
CA GLU A 176 15.28 -8.42 -4.78
C GLU A 176 16.68 -8.92 -4.36
N GLU A 177 16.77 -9.62 -3.22
CA GLU A 177 18.02 -10.14 -2.69
C GLU A 177 18.44 -11.49 -3.31
N SER A 178 17.55 -12.14 -4.06
CA SER A 178 17.80 -13.44 -4.66
C SER A 178 18.45 -13.31 -6.04
N THR A 179 19.35 -14.23 -6.36
CA THR A 179 20.01 -14.32 -7.67
C THR A 179 19.64 -15.60 -8.43
N ASP A 180 18.98 -16.54 -7.78
CA ASP A 180 18.57 -17.84 -8.33
C ASP A 180 17.17 -18.19 -7.77
N ALA A 181 16.18 -18.29 -8.66
CA ALA A 181 14.80 -18.54 -8.26
C ALA A 181 14.58 -19.94 -7.66
N ILE A 182 15.38 -20.93 -8.06
CA ILE A 182 15.29 -22.29 -7.52
C ILE A 182 15.90 -22.35 -6.12
N ASP A 183 17.06 -21.71 -5.91
CA ASP A 183 17.66 -21.60 -4.59
C ASP A 183 16.76 -20.83 -3.62
N MET A 184 16.19 -19.69 -4.10
CA MET A 184 15.20 -18.94 -3.35
C MET A 184 14.00 -19.80 -2.93
N TYR A 185 13.47 -20.61 -3.85
CA TYR A 185 12.32 -21.47 -3.58
C TYR A 185 12.64 -22.56 -2.55
N LEU A 186 13.85 -23.12 -2.59
CA LEU A 186 14.26 -24.21 -1.70
C LEU A 186 14.63 -23.72 -0.29
N HIS A 187 15.16 -22.49 -0.14
CA HIS A 187 15.84 -22.09 1.08
C HIS A 187 15.41 -20.76 1.67
N HIS A 188 14.69 -19.89 0.92
CA HIS A 188 14.49 -18.50 1.32
C HIS A 188 13.04 -18.04 1.27
N LEU A 189 12.07 -18.95 1.00
CA LEU A 189 10.66 -18.55 1.02
C LEU A 189 10.21 -18.23 2.45
N PRO A 190 9.66 -17.03 2.70
CA PRO A 190 9.10 -16.70 4.00
C PRO A 190 7.81 -17.48 4.25
N ASP A 191 7.59 -17.86 5.50
CA ASP A 191 6.42 -18.58 5.98
C ASP A 191 5.36 -17.67 6.62
N GLN A 192 5.63 -16.36 6.69
CA GLN A 192 4.74 -15.34 7.24
C GLN A 192 4.82 -14.06 6.42
N LEU A 193 3.71 -13.33 6.36
CA LEU A 193 3.71 -11.97 5.84
C LEU A 193 4.44 -11.05 6.80
N THR A 194 5.32 -10.22 6.25
CA THR A 194 6.16 -9.34 7.05
C THR A 194 5.57 -7.93 7.06
N TYR A 195 4.55 -7.69 7.86
CA TYR A 195 4.06 -6.34 8.12
C TYR A 195 5.02 -5.61 9.07
N SER A 196 6.14 -5.14 8.58
CA SER A 196 7.05 -4.34 9.40
C SER A 196 6.77 -2.86 9.23
N VAL A 197 5.77 -2.35 9.95
CA VAL A 197 5.58 -0.91 10.02
C VAL A 197 6.75 -0.28 10.77
N THR A 198 7.56 0.47 10.04
CA THR A 198 8.62 1.28 10.62
C THR A 198 8.17 2.74 10.71
N TYR A 199 8.77 3.49 11.61
CA TYR A 199 8.44 4.90 11.83
C TYR A 199 9.72 5.71 11.78
N LYS A 200 9.69 6.80 11.02
CA LYS A 200 10.81 7.74 10.97
C LYS A 200 10.35 9.18 11.12
N ILE A 201 11.18 10.00 11.77
CA ILE A 201 11.05 11.44 11.70
C ILE A 201 11.62 11.85 10.35
N ALA A 202 10.79 12.48 9.52
CA ALA A 202 11.18 12.91 8.19
C ALA A 202 12.18 14.07 8.25
N SER A 203 13.09 14.10 7.29
CA SER A 203 14.05 15.17 7.02
C SER A 203 13.78 15.83 5.67
N LEU A 204 14.58 16.81 5.28
CA LEU A 204 14.49 17.41 3.95
C LEU A 204 14.83 16.43 2.82
N ASP A 205 15.62 15.40 3.09
CA ASP A 205 15.91 14.32 2.13
C ASP A 205 14.66 13.51 1.76
N ASP A 206 13.62 13.57 2.60
CA ASP A 206 12.34 12.89 2.40
C ASP A 206 11.29 13.76 1.71
N MET A 207 11.67 14.86 1.07
CA MET A 207 10.73 15.85 0.51
C MET A 207 9.67 15.23 -0.39
N GLU A 208 10.02 14.31 -1.26
CA GLU A 208 9.06 13.67 -2.16
C GLU A 208 8.07 12.77 -1.41
N LEU A 209 8.51 12.09 -0.35
CA LEU A 209 7.64 11.31 0.52
C LEU A 209 6.69 12.20 1.34
N LEU A 210 7.20 13.35 1.83
CA LEU A 210 6.40 14.35 2.53
C LEU A 210 5.31 14.93 1.61
N MET A 211 5.69 15.32 0.40
CA MET A 211 4.76 15.88 -0.59
C MET A 211 3.72 14.85 -1.04
N SER A 212 4.12 13.63 -1.39
CA SER A 212 3.19 12.59 -1.81
C SER A 212 2.18 12.26 -0.70
N SER A 213 2.64 12.07 0.54
CA SER A 213 1.74 11.78 1.67
C SER A 213 0.80 12.95 2.00
N ARG A 214 1.26 14.19 1.83
CA ARG A 214 0.43 15.39 2.03
C ARG A 214 -0.68 15.48 0.99
N LEU A 215 -0.35 15.32 -0.27
CA LEU A 215 -1.31 15.43 -1.37
C LEU A 215 -2.32 14.27 -1.31
N GLU A 216 -1.87 13.06 -1.01
CA GLU A 216 -2.75 11.91 -0.82
C GLU A 216 -3.74 12.15 0.33
N MET A 217 -3.26 12.58 1.49
CA MET A 217 -4.13 12.90 2.62
C MET A 217 -5.18 13.96 2.25
N LEU A 218 -4.80 15.01 1.51
CA LEU A 218 -5.73 16.04 1.06
C LEU A 218 -6.81 15.49 0.13
N LYS A 219 -6.47 14.55 -0.77
CA LYS A 219 -7.45 13.87 -1.62
C LYS A 219 -8.48 13.11 -0.76
N VAL A 220 -8.00 12.29 0.14
CA VAL A 220 -8.86 11.45 0.98
C VAL A 220 -9.78 12.28 1.88
N VAL A 221 -9.22 13.26 2.61
CA VAL A 221 -9.99 14.10 3.55
C VAL A 221 -11.05 14.95 2.84
N ASN A 222 -10.80 15.37 1.61
CA ASN A 222 -11.72 16.19 0.83
C ASN A 222 -12.58 15.39 -0.16
N ASN A 223 -12.50 14.04 -0.16
CA ASN A 223 -13.19 13.17 -1.11
C ASN A 223 -12.96 13.56 -2.58
N LEU A 224 -11.73 13.92 -2.93
CA LEU A 224 -11.37 14.33 -4.28
C LEU A 224 -11.15 13.09 -5.16
N ASP A 225 -11.44 13.23 -6.46
CA ASP A 225 -11.13 12.20 -7.45
C ASP A 225 -9.61 11.97 -7.55
N TYR A 226 -9.17 10.74 -7.90
CA TYR A 226 -7.75 10.42 -8.04
C TYR A 226 -7.06 11.23 -9.15
N THR A 227 -7.82 11.62 -10.18
CA THR A 227 -7.34 12.49 -11.28
C THR A 227 -7.27 13.97 -10.91
N TYR A 228 -7.70 14.33 -9.67
CA TYR A 228 -7.69 15.72 -9.24
C TYR A 228 -6.28 16.28 -9.24
N GLU A 229 -6.08 17.36 -10.02
CA GLU A 229 -4.85 18.09 -10.08
C GLU A 229 -4.89 19.29 -9.11
N TYR A 230 -3.89 19.36 -8.24
CA TYR A 230 -3.78 20.46 -7.30
C TYR A 230 -3.30 21.72 -8.01
N SER A 231 -3.77 22.89 -7.54
CA SER A 231 -3.21 24.17 -8.00
C SER A 231 -1.72 24.27 -7.61
N ASP A 232 -0.96 24.95 -8.47
CA ASP A 232 0.47 25.24 -8.21
C ASP A 232 0.68 25.90 -6.85
N GLU A 233 -0.27 26.72 -6.40
CA GLU A 233 -0.23 27.40 -5.11
C GLU A 233 -0.21 26.41 -3.94
N ILE A 234 -1.11 25.40 -3.92
CA ILE A 234 -1.15 24.39 -2.86
C ILE A 234 0.12 23.56 -2.85
N VAL A 235 0.59 23.12 -4.02
CA VAL A 235 1.80 22.31 -4.16
C VAL A 235 3.02 23.10 -3.66
N LYS A 236 3.18 24.32 -4.16
CA LYS A 236 4.29 25.22 -3.78
C LYS A 236 4.26 25.55 -2.28
N SER A 237 3.12 25.97 -1.75
CA SER A 237 2.99 26.34 -0.34
C SER A 237 3.20 25.15 0.60
N SER A 238 2.78 23.93 0.19
CA SER A 238 3.04 22.71 0.96
C SER A 238 4.54 22.40 1.00
N ARG A 239 5.24 22.53 -0.12
CA ARG A 239 6.70 22.32 -0.19
C ARG A 239 7.44 23.38 0.65
N GLU A 240 7.10 24.65 0.52
CA GLU A 240 7.69 25.71 1.33
C GLU A 240 7.46 25.52 2.83
N TYR A 241 6.29 25.00 3.22
CA TYR A 241 6.02 24.65 4.61
C TYR A 241 6.98 23.59 5.13
N PHE A 242 7.22 22.52 4.37
CA PHE A 242 8.17 21.48 4.78
C PHE A 242 9.63 21.96 4.77
N GLU A 243 9.98 22.88 3.88
CA GLU A 243 11.35 23.45 3.79
C GLU A 243 11.67 24.42 4.92
N LYS A 244 10.71 25.26 5.29
CA LYS A 244 10.96 26.46 6.10
C LYS A 244 10.19 26.49 7.41
N GLY A 245 9.15 25.67 7.56
CA GLY A 245 8.31 25.64 8.72
C GLY A 245 9.01 25.02 9.94
N ASP A 246 8.70 25.55 11.13
CA ASP A 246 9.11 24.87 12.38
C ASP A 246 8.12 23.74 12.69
N HIS A 247 8.42 22.55 12.23
CA HIS A 247 7.59 21.37 12.35
C HIS A 247 8.40 20.10 12.62
N THR A 248 7.70 19.05 13.03
CA THR A 248 8.17 17.67 12.98
C THR A 248 7.13 16.83 12.29
N THR A 249 7.54 16.00 11.35
CA THR A 249 6.66 15.04 10.66
C THR A 249 7.16 13.63 10.89
N VAL A 250 6.27 12.73 11.27
CA VAL A 250 6.52 11.29 11.37
C VAL A 250 5.86 10.62 10.17
N LEU A 251 6.61 9.79 9.47
CA LEU A 251 6.14 8.89 8.43
C LEU A 251 6.09 7.47 8.99
N ALA A 252 4.96 6.80 8.78
CA ALA A 252 4.84 5.35 8.96
C ALA A 252 5.08 4.69 7.61
N MET A 253 5.99 3.72 7.57
CA MET A 253 6.47 3.09 6.36
C MET A 253 6.20 1.59 6.39
N ASP A 254 5.76 1.05 5.28
CA ASP A 254 5.86 -0.36 4.94
C ASP A 254 6.92 -0.47 3.84
N GLY A 255 8.11 -0.91 4.20
CA GLY A 255 9.26 -0.85 3.32
C GLY A 255 9.58 0.57 2.84
N LYS A 256 9.47 0.79 1.54
CA LYS A 256 9.69 2.11 0.91
C LYS A 256 8.41 2.96 0.81
N ARG A 257 7.24 2.36 1.02
CA ARG A 257 5.94 3.03 0.88
C ARG A 257 5.55 3.78 2.14
N VAL A 258 5.09 5.01 2.00
CA VAL A 258 4.44 5.73 3.10
C VAL A 258 3.00 5.23 3.25
N ILE A 259 2.68 4.64 4.40
CA ILE A 259 1.36 4.12 4.74
C ILE A 259 0.61 5.02 5.73
N GLY A 260 1.28 6.04 6.24
CA GLY A 260 0.69 7.03 7.11
C GLY A 260 1.64 8.17 7.41
N CYS A 261 1.08 9.32 7.75
CA CYS A 261 1.85 10.48 8.17
C CYS A 261 1.14 11.21 9.32
N ALA A 262 1.92 11.93 10.11
CA ALA A 262 1.42 12.89 11.10
C ALA A 262 2.44 14.02 11.25
N SER A 263 1.96 15.25 11.37
CA SER A 263 2.81 16.44 11.51
C SER A 263 2.39 17.25 12.72
N ILE A 264 3.36 17.89 13.37
CA ILE A 264 3.13 18.88 14.42
C ILE A 264 3.91 20.15 14.06
N CYS A 265 3.23 21.29 14.04
CA CYS A 265 3.90 22.58 13.89
C CYS A 265 4.05 23.26 15.24
N TYR A 266 5.15 23.98 15.43
CA TYR A 266 5.47 24.69 16.66
C TYR A 266 5.19 26.16 16.52
N MET A 267 4.63 26.74 17.56
CA MET A 267 4.23 28.14 17.59
C MET A 267 4.77 28.78 18.86
N TYR A 268 5.21 30.02 18.73
CA TYR A 268 5.54 30.85 19.87
C TYR A 268 4.50 31.97 19.97
N ILE A 269 3.71 31.92 21.04
CA ILE A 269 2.66 32.91 21.29
C ILE A 269 2.95 33.68 22.59
N MET A 270 2.24 34.75 22.80
CA MET A 270 2.41 35.52 24.03
C MET A 270 2.21 34.64 25.26
N PRO A 271 3.16 34.60 26.22
CA PRO A 271 3.02 33.83 27.46
C PRO A 271 1.78 34.20 28.23
N THR A 272 1.16 33.18 28.84
CA THR A 272 0.01 33.33 29.75
C THR A 272 0.31 32.63 31.08
N PHE A 273 -0.58 32.78 32.07
CA PHE A 273 -0.41 32.11 33.38
C PHE A 273 -0.31 30.60 33.23
N ASP A 274 -1.18 30.01 32.39
CA ASP A 274 -1.22 28.55 32.18
C ASP A 274 -0.10 28.07 31.23
N HIS A 275 0.43 28.99 30.42
CA HIS A 275 1.46 28.69 29.41
C HIS A 275 2.61 29.70 29.48
N PRO A 276 3.40 29.71 30.57
CA PRO A 276 4.39 30.75 30.84
C PRO A 276 5.56 30.78 29.86
N THR A 277 5.81 29.70 29.11
CA THR A 277 6.84 29.69 28.09
C THR A 277 6.39 30.22 26.75
N GLY A 278 5.09 30.36 26.50
CA GLY A 278 4.51 30.71 25.21
C GLY A 278 4.70 29.65 24.10
N LYS A 279 5.33 28.52 24.42
CA LYS A 279 5.55 27.41 23.45
C LYS A 279 4.33 26.56 23.32
N ARG A 280 3.68 26.61 22.18
CA ARG A 280 2.53 25.78 21.82
C ARG A 280 2.79 25.01 20.53
N ALA A 281 1.95 24.02 20.24
CA ALA A 281 2.02 23.28 18.99
C ALA A 281 0.62 22.94 18.48
N ARG A 282 0.54 22.68 17.17
CA ARG A 282 -0.67 22.21 16.53
C ARG A 282 -0.39 20.92 15.77
N LEU A 283 -1.10 19.87 16.15
CA LEU A 283 -1.08 18.59 15.46
C LEU A 283 -1.97 18.67 14.20
N MET A 284 -1.46 18.21 13.09
CA MET A 284 -2.13 18.25 11.80
C MET A 284 -1.64 17.13 10.89
N ASN A 285 -2.25 17.00 9.72
CA ASN A 285 -1.82 16.06 8.68
C ASN A 285 -1.76 14.60 9.19
N VAL A 286 -2.67 14.21 10.11
CA VAL A 286 -2.73 12.85 10.64
C VAL A 286 -3.54 11.99 9.68
N TYR A 287 -2.84 11.05 9.04
CA TYR A 287 -3.41 10.17 8.04
C TYR A 287 -2.84 8.75 8.17
N THR A 288 -3.66 7.77 7.89
CA THR A 288 -3.25 6.37 7.72
C THR A 288 -4.08 5.78 6.59
N MET A 289 -3.43 5.14 5.62
CA MET A 289 -4.09 4.48 4.51
C MET A 289 -5.16 3.50 5.02
N LYS A 290 -6.28 3.40 4.28
CA LYS A 290 -7.48 2.69 4.72
C LYS A 290 -7.20 1.24 5.13
N GLU A 291 -6.43 0.52 4.34
CA GLU A 291 -6.04 -0.87 4.60
C GLU A 291 -5.11 -1.05 5.82
N TRP A 292 -4.49 0.05 6.26
CA TRP A 292 -3.60 0.09 7.44
C TRP A 292 -4.25 0.68 8.69
N GLN A 293 -5.51 1.09 8.60
CA GLN A 293 -6.24 1.65 9.75
C GLN A 293 -6.52 0.60 10.82
N ARG A 294 -6.81 1.06 12.05
CA ARG A 294 -7.14 0.23 13.23
C ARG A 294 -6.00 -0.69 13.73
N ARG A 295 -4.80 -0.57 13.17
CA ARG A 295 -3.57 -1.30 13.58
C ARG A 295 -2.69 -0.51 14.57
N GLY A 296 -3.17 0.61 15.08
CA GLY A 296 -2.44 1.44 16.06
C GLY A 296 -1.42 2.41 15.46
N ILE A 297 -1.30 2.50 14.15
CA ILE A 297 -0.29 3.31 13.43
C ILE A 297 -0.43 4.79 13.76
N ALA A 298 -1.61 5.37 13.61
CA ALA A 298 -1.87 6.78 13.96
C ALA A 298 -1.56 7.06 15.44
N LYS A 299 -1.94 6.16 16.35
CA LYS A 299 -1.61 6.26 17.79
C LYS A 299 -0.11 6.36 18.00
N LYS A 300 0.67 5.52 17.33
CA LYS A 300 2.14 5.51 17.46
C LYS A 300 2.76 6.80 16.94
N MET A 301 2.35 7.28 15.76
CA MET A 301 2.84 8.54 15.19
C MET A 301 2.54 9.74 16.09
N VAL A 302 1.29 9.86 16.55
CA VAL A 302 0.89 10.96 17.46
C VAL A 302 1.63 10.90 18.79
N SER A 303 1.86 9.69 19.35
CA SER A 303 2.68 9.55 20.56
C SER A 303 4.11 10.03 20.34
N MET A 304 4.76 9.68 19.23
CA MET A 304 6.11 10.15 18.90
C MET A 304 6.17 11.68 18.80
N LEU A 305 5.19 12.31 18.15
CA LEU A 305 5.12 13.77 18.03
C LEU A 305 4.85 14.43 19.39
N THR A 306 4.02 13.83 20.23
CA THR A 306 3.78 14.33 21.59
C THR A 306 5.03 14.28 22.44
N ASP A 307 5.82 13.22 22.34
CA ASP A 307 7.10 13.09 23.05
C ASP A 307 8.13 14.10 22.55
N GLU A 308 8.18 14.36 21.25
CA GLU A 308 9.04 15.40 20.68
C GLU A 308 8.62 16.81 21.13
N ALA A 309 7.32 17.10 21.16
CA ALA A 309 6.81 18.36 21.66
C ALA A 309 7.16 18.57 23.16
N ARG A 310 7.10 17.53 23.97
CA ARG A 310 7.54 17.58 25.38
C ARG A 310 9.03 17.92 25.50
N LYS A 311 9.88 17.30 24.68
CA LYS A 311 11.34 17.60 24.67
C LYS A 311 11.62 19.05 24.31
N ARG A 312 10.79 19.66 23.44
CA ARG A 312 10.90 21.08 23.06
C ARG A 312 10.31 22.04 24.10
N GLY A 313 9.71 21.51 25.16
CA GLY A 313 9.09 22.30 26.23
C GLY A 313 7.75 22.94 25.82
N VAL A 314 7.03 22.30 24.86
CA VAL A 314 5.66 22.67 24.50
C VAL A 314 4.73 22.38 25.68
N THR A 315 3.85 23.34 26.00
CA THR A 315 2.93 23.25 27.13
C THR A 315 1.49 22.90 26.72
N GLU A 316 1.17 23.04 25.43
CA GLU A 316 -0.15 22.70 24.89
C GLU A 316 -0.02 22.24 23.43
N ILE A 317 -0.74 21.18 23.08
CA ILE A 317 -0.91 20.71 21.70
C ILE A 317 -2.39 20.81 21.34
N SER A 318 -2.73 21.61 20.34
CA SER A 318 -4.09 21.72 19.79
C SER A 318 -4.25 20.91 18.49
N LEU A 319 -5.47 20.53 18.16
CA LEU A 319 -5.83 19.89 16.90
C LEU A 319 -7.32 20.11 16.58
N ASP A 320 -7.68 19.92 15.31
CA ASP A 320 -9.08 19.76 14.90
C ASP A 320 -9.33 18.26 14.64
N ALA A 321 -10.26 17.69 15.39
CA ALA A 321 -10.60 16.27 15.26
C ALA A 321 -11.83 16.09 14.37
N THR A 322 -11.71 15.17 13.38
CA THR A 322 -12.90 14.62 12.73
C THR A 322 -13.67 13.71 13.70
N GLU A 323 -14.94 13.42 13.41
CA GLU A 323 -15.73 12.51 14.24
C GLU A 323 -15.06 11.12 14.36
N GLU A 324 -14.52 10.61 13.25
CA GLU A 324 -13.81 9.33 13.21
C GLU A 324 -12.48 9.33 13.98
N GLY A 325 -11.77 10.46 13.96
CA GLY A 325 -10.47 10.62 14.64
C GLY A 325 -10.59 10.89 16.13
N ARG A 326 -11.71 11.46 16.60
CA ARG A 326 -11.91 11.85 18.00
C ARG A 326 -11.57 10.74 19.01
N PRO A 327 -12.03 9.48 18.86
CA PRO A 327 -11.74 8.43 19.83
C PRO A 327 -10.24 8.12 19.98
N LEU A 328 -9.43 8.37 18.95
CA LEU A 328 -7.98 8.22 19.01
C LEU A 328 -7.38 9.25 19.97
N TYR A 329 -7.77 10.52 19.80
CA TYR A 329 -7.21 11.62 20.59
C TYR A 329 -7.66 11.56 22.06
N GLU A 330 -8.91 11.21 22.32
CA GLU A 330 -9.42 10.99 23.69
C GLU A 330 -8.63 9.87 24.41
N LYS A 331 -8.34 8.76 23.74
CA LYS A 331 -7.49 7.68 24.28
C LYS A 331 -6.04 8.10 24.54
N LEU A 332 -5.57 9.16 23.88
CA LEU A 332 -4.25 9.74 24.08
C LEU A 332 -4.24 10.86 25.12
N GLY A 333 -5.39 11.16 25.73
CA GLY A 333 -5.54 12.16 26.79
C GLY A 333 -5.84 13.57 26.29
N TYR A 334 -6.19 13.75 25.02
CA TYR A 334 -6.70 15.03 24.53
C TYR A 334 -8.12 15.25 25.03
N VAL A 335 -8.41 16.49 25.40
CA VAL A 335 -9.72 16.90 25.90
C VAL A 335 -10.34 17.94 24.98
N PRO A 336 -11.67 18.00 24.84
CA PRO A 336 -12.32 19.05 24.08
C PRO A 336 -11.96 20.44 24.59
N SER A 337 -11.50 21.31 23.69
CA SER A 337 -11.32 22.75 24.02
C SER A 337 -12.59 23.50 23.68
N LYS A 338 -13.02 24.36 24.61
CA LYS A 338 -14.25 25.18 24.47
C LYS A 338 -13.99 26.59 23.95
N GLU A 339 -12.73 26.97 23.77
CA GLU A 339 -12.33 28.37 23.57
C GLU A 339 -11.70 28.55 22.19
N GLY A 340 -12.51 28.90 21.23
CA GLY A 340 -12.00 29.28 19.89
C GLY A 340 -13.08 30.01 19.10
N MET A 341 -12.72 31.18 18.57
CA MET A 341 -13.50 31.90 17.54
C MET A 341 -12.61 32.11 16.30
N VAL A 342 -13.18 31.99 15.12
CA VAL A 342 -12.47 32.17 13.85
C VAL A 342 -13.08 33.32 13.07
N PHE A 343 -12.23 34.23 12.60
CA PHE A 343 -12.60 35.24 11.62
C PHE A 343 -11.88 34.94 10.31
N LEU A 344 -12.63 34.71 9.24
CA LEU A 344 -12.06 34.42 7.92
C LEU A 344 -11.83 35.74 7.17
N LEU A 345 -10.57 36.02 6.87
CA LEU A 345 -10.18 37.08 5.94
C LEU A 345 -10.40 36.57 4.51
N LYS A 346 -11.23 37.27 3.74
CA LYS A 346 -11.46 36.98 2.32
C LYS A 346 -10.44 37.70 1.47
#